data_66667d50dd00e58faa96a962cbedb21b
#
_entry.id   66667d50dd00e58faa96a962cbedb21b
#
_cell.length_a   1.000
_cell.length_b   1.000
_cell.length_c   1.000
_cell.angle_alpha   90.00
_cell.angle_beta   90.00
_cell.angle_gamma   90.00
#
_symmetry.space_group_name_H-M   'P 1'
#
loop_
_entity.id
_entity.type
_entity.pdbx_description
1 polymer ?
#
loop_
_entity_poly.entity_id
_entity_poly.type
_entity_poly.pdbx_seq_one_letter_code
_entity_poly.pdbx_strand_id
1 'polypeptide(L)'
;MAEQIGTGVDSNPDCEAMVRCLPGVSANTEQTQAAIPEQGVPFAETSDLEDCQGLIIGSPGYFGNMAAPLKYFLDQTSPHWLSGALIGKPAAVFTSTSSMHGGQESVLLSMMLPLFHHGMLISGIPYSEAALHQTNTGATPYGASHLAGRQGQPLSKDEISACQALGKRIAALTTQLN
;
A
#
# COMPACT_ATOMS: atom_id res chain seq x y z
N MET A 1 3.67 1.04 9.10
CA MET A 1 3.09 -0.03 8.24
C MET A 1 3.99 -0.32 7.04
N ALA A 2 4.29 0.63 6.17
CA ALA A 2 5.14 0.38 4.99
C ALA A 2 6.45 -0.35 5.34
N GLU A 3 7.15 0.09 6.37
CA GLU A 3 8.38 -0.57 6.86
C GLU A 3 8.15 -2.03 7.27
N GLN A 4 7.02 -2.33 7.95
CA GLN A 4 6.71 -3.70 8.35
C GLN A 4 6.33 -4.58 7.15
N ILE A 5 5.69 -4.02 6.16
CA ILE A 5 5.41 -4.69 4.89
C ILE A 5 6.73 -4.94 4.15
N GLY A 6 7.60 -3.94 4.08
CA GLY A 6 8.96 -4.06 3.53
C GLY A 6 9.75 -5.20 4.18
N THR A 7 9.74 -5.27 5.52
CA THR A 7 10.34 -6.40 6.25
C THR A 7 9.79 -7.76 5.78
N GLY A 8 8.48 -7.81 5.47
CA GLY A 8 7.86 -9.01 4.90
C GLY A 8 8.36 -9.33 3.50
N VAL A 9 8.46 -8.33 2.62
CA VAL A 9 9.02 -8.49 1.26
C VAL A 9 10.46 -8.97 1.31
N ASP A 10 11.32 -8.30 2.09
CA ASP A 10 12.76 -8.58 2.21
C ASP A 10 13.04 -9.95 2.88
N SER A 11 12.03 -10.60 3.45
CA SER A 11 12.18 -11.98 3.93
C SER A 11 12.29 -13.01 2.81
N ASN A 12 11.97 -12.65 1.56
CA ASN A 12 12.23 -13.44 0.37
C ASN A 12 13.57 -12.99 -0.23
N PRO A 13 14.60 -13.88 -0.35
CA PRO A 13 15.93 -13.51 -0.83
C PRO A 13 15.95 -13.02 -2.28
N ASP A 14 14.93 -13.31 -3.06
CA ASP A 14 14.81 -12.92 -4.47
C ASP A 14 14.07 -11.58 -4.65
N CYS A 15 13.69 -10.91 -3.56
CA CYS A 15 12.93 -9.66 -3.57
C CYS A 15 13.59 -8.59 -2.70
N GLU A 16 13.47 -7.34 -3.12
CA GLU A 16 13.86 -6.15 -2.36
C GLU A 16 12.69 -5.17 -2.29
N ALA A 17 12.42 -4.64 -1.10
CA ALA A 17 11.37 -3.66 -0.88
C ALA A 17 11.87 -2.24 -1.14
N MET A 18 11.43 -1.60 -2.20
CA MET A 18 11.65 -0.18 -2.44
C MET A 18 10.52 0.65 -1.84
N VAL A 19 10.73 1.24 -0.67
CA VAL A 19 9.73 2.07 0.02
C VAL A 19 9.77 3.50 -0.51
N ARG A 20 8.60 4.06 -0.86
CA ARG A 20 8.41 5.44 -1.33
C ARG A 20 7.29 6.12 -0.55
N CYS A 21 7.29 7.43 -0.54
CA CYS A 21 6.16 8.23 -0.03
C CYS A 21 5.63 9.17 -1.11
N LEU A 22 4.49 9.79 -0.85
CA LEU A 22 3.88 10.77 -1.76
C LEU A 22 3.86 12.15 -1.10
N PRO A 23 4.17 13.22 -1.85
CA PRO A 23 4.05 14.58 -1.34
C PRO A 23 2.59 14.94 -1.08
N GLY A 24 2.35 15.87 -0.18
CA GLY A 24 1.03 16.44 0.04
C GLY A 24 0.51 17.17 -1.20
N VAL A 25 -0.81 17.12 -1.42
CA VAL A 25 -1.44 17.96 -2.45
C VAL A 25 -1.65 19.37 -1.89
N SER A 26 -1.18 20.38 -2.62
CA SER A 26 -1.34 21.78 -2.28
C SER A 26 -2.52 22.40 -3.04
N ALA A 27 -3.12 23.45 -2.46
CA ALA A 27 -4.09 24.29 -3.16
C ALA A 27 -3.41 25.19 -4.24
N ASN A 28 -2.10 25.36 -4.19
CA ASN A 28 -1.33 26.07 -5.20
C ASN A 28 -0.99 25.12 -6.36
N THR A 29 -0.97 25.61 -7.58
CA THR A 29 -0.58 24.86 -8.77
C THR A 29 0.94 24.77 -8.93
N GLU A 30 1.70 25.50 -8.12
CA GLU A 30 3.16 25.48 -8.12
C GLU A 30 3.68 24.35 -7.20
N GLN A 31 4.85 23.83 -7.52
CA GLN A 31 5.54 22.87 -6.66
C GLN A 31 5.89 23.52 -5.32
N THR A 32 5.33 22.99 -4.22
CA THR A 32 5.49 23.52 -2.87
C THR A 32 6.44 22.71 -2.00
N GLN A 33 6.89 21.56 -2.46
CA GLN A 33 7.84 20.68 -1.77
C GLN A 33 9.05 20.41 -2.67
N ALA A 34 10.21 20.18 -2.05
CA ALA A 34 11.39 19.74 -2.78
C ALA A 34 11.13 18.37 -3.43
N ALA A 35 11.81 18.10 -4.56
CA ALA A 35 11.69 16.80 -5.24
C ALA A 35 12.13 15.62 -4.36
N ILE A 36 13.05 15.87 -3.42
CA ILE A 36 13.52 14.89 -2.43
C ILE A 36 13.13 15.42 -1.04
N PRO A 37 12.45 14.60 -0.20
CA PRO A 37 12.12 15.01 1.14
C PRO A 37 13.39 15.20 1.99
N GLU A 38 13.38 16.16 2.91
CA GLU A 38 14.50 16.40 3.82
C GLU A 38 14.76 15.22 4.75
N GLN A 39 13.73 14.46 5.07
CA GLN A 39 13.78 13.29 5.94
C GLN A 39 12.81 12.22 5.43
N GLY A 40 13.15 10.95 5.70
CA GLY A 40 12.33 9.81 5.32
C GLY A 40 12.74 9.17 3.99
N VAL A 41 11.81 8.43 3.41
CA VAL A 41 12.02 7.75 2.12
C VAL A 41 11.80 8.72 0.96
N PRO A 42 12.43 8.49 -0.22
CA PRO A 42 12.20 9.30 -1.40
C PRO A 42 10.73 9.35 -1.81
N PHE A 43 10.33 10.42 -2.48
CA PHE A 43 9.03 10.48 -3.13
C PHE A 43 8.96 9.47 -4.28
N ALA A 44 7.76 8.90 -4.47
CA ALA A 44 7.50 8.02 -5.60
C ALA A 44 7.50 8.82 -6.91
N GLU A 45 8.13 8.25 -7.92
CA GLU A 45 8.03 8.71 -9.30
C GLU A 45 7.24 7.69 -10.12
N THR A 46 6.60 8.13 -11.20
CA THR A 46 5.84 7.21 -12.05
C THR A 46 6.75 6.18 -12.75
N SER A 47 8.02 6.49 -12.94
CA SER A 47 9.06 5.56 -13.42
C SER A 47 9.28 4.36 -12.48
N ASP A 48 9.08 4.51 -11.18
CA ASP A 48 9.16 3.38 -10.22
C ASP A 48 8.19 2.25 -10.59
N LEU A 49 7.09 2.57 -11.28
CA LEU A 49 6.08 1.59 -11.71
C LEU A 49 6.54 0.73 -12.90
N GLU A 50 7.45 1.23 -13.72
CA GLU A 50 7.99 0.49 -14.86
C GLU A 50 8.92 -0.63 -14.37
N ASP A 51 9.74 -0.33 -13.38
CA ASP A 51 10.78 -1.21 -12.85
C ASP A 51 10.25 -2.21 -11.80
N CYS A 52 9.12 -1.91 -11.15
CA CYS A 52 8.60 -2.78 -10.10
C CYS A 52 8.10 -4.12 -10.65
N GLN A 53 8.35 -5.20 -9.91
CA GLN A 53 7.83 -6.54 -10.21
C GLN A 53 6.54 -6.85 -9.44
N GLY A 54 6.25 -6.10 -8.39
CA GLY A 54 5.03 -6.15 -7.60
C GLY A 54 4.80 -4.79 -6.94
N LEU A 55 3.55 -4.45 -6.64
CA LEU A 55 3.18 -3.12 -6.13
C LEU A 55 2.33 -3.23 -4.87
N ILE A 56 2.72 -2.54 -3.82
CA ILE A 56 1.91 -2.41 -2.61
C ILE A 56 1.68 -0.94 -2.33
N ILE A 57 0.42 -0.49 -2.44
CA ILE A 57 0.06 0.90 -2.20
C ILE A 57 -0.70 1.07 -0.89
N GLY A 58 -0.50 2.20 -0.23
CA GLY A 58 -1.15 2.51 1.02
C GLY A 58 -1.57 3.96 1.16
N SER A 59 -2.63 4.17 1.93
CA SER A 59 -3.18 5.49 2.20
C SER A 59 -3.83 5.54 3.57
N PRO A 60 -3.75 6.67 4.29
CA PRO A 60 -4.69 6.92 5.37
C PRO A 60 -6.12 7.00 4.82
N GLY A 61 -7.10 6.59 5.65
CA GLY A 61 -8.50 6.64 5.28
C GLY A 61 -9.08 8.05 5.45
N TYR A 62 -9.69 8.58 4.40
CA TYR A 62 -10.48 9.82 4.42
C TYR A 62 -11.86 9.56 3.85
N PHE A 63 -12.88 9.68 4.69
CA PHE A 63 -14.30 9.49 4.30
C PHE A 63 -14.56 8.17 3.56
N GLY A 64 -13.90 7.08 4.02
CA GLY A 64 -14.05 5.75 3.41
C GLY A 64 -13.29 5.55 2.10
N ASN A 65 -12.41 6.47 1.73
CA ASN A 65 -11.62 6.43 0.50
C ASN A 65 -10.14 6.72 0.79
N MET A 66 -9.28 6.53 -0.23
CA MET A 66 -7.88 6.93 -0.17
C MET A 66 -7.72 8.45 -0.07
N ALA A 67 -6.62 8.90 0.50
CA ALA A 67 -6.26 10.31 0.57
C ALA A 67 -5.92 10.88 -0.81
N ALA A 68 -6.16 12.20 -0.98
CA ALA A 68 -5.93 12.90 -2.24
C ALA A 68 -4.53 12.72 -2.84
N PRO A 69 -3.42 12.71 -2.08
CA PRO A 69 -2.09 12.49 -2.65
C PRO A 69 -1.96 11.18 -3.43
N LEU A 70 -2.52 10.07 -2.91
CA LEU A 70 -2.47 8.80 -3.62
C LEU A 70 -3.33 8.82 -4.88
N LYS A 71 -4.54 9.39 -4.80
CA LYS A 71 -5.41 9.49 -5.98
C LYS A 71 -4.77 10.38 -7.05
N TYR A 72 -4.17 11.49 -6.66
CA TYR A 72 -3.45 12.39 -7.57
C TYR A 72 -2.29 11.68 -8.27
N PHE A 73 -1.49 10.90 -7.54
CA PHE A 73 -0.42 10.08 -8.13
C PHE A 73 -0.97 9.07 -9.13
N LEU A 74 -2.02 8.33 -8.76
CA LEU A 74 -2.66 7.34 -9.64
C LEU A 74 -3.23 7.97 -10.92
N ASP A 75 -3.77 9.18 -10.85
CA ASP A 75 -4.30 9.89 -12.04
C ASP A 75 -3.21 10.23 -13.05
N GLN A 76 -1.96 10.37 -12.62
CA GLN A 76 -0.83 10.62 -13.51
C GLN A 76 -0.27 9.35 -14.17
N THR A 77 -0.73 8.16 -13.78
CA THR A 77 -0.23 6.89 -14.32
C THR A 77 -0.88 6.47 -15.64
N SER A 78 -1.70 7.33 -16.26
CA SER A 78 -2.36 7.04 -17.55
C SER A 78 -1.41 6.58 -18.66
N PRO A 79 -0.19 7.11 -18.83
CA PRO A 79 0.76 6.59 -19.82
C PRO A 79 1.16 5.13 -19.54
N HIS A 80 1.36 4.76 -18.27
CA HIS A 80 1.72 3.40 -17.84
C HIS A 80 0.55 2.43 -18.02
N TRP A 81 -0.68 2.90 -17.83
CA TRP A 81 -1.88 2.13 -18.15
C TRP A 81 -1.98 1.83 -19.65
N LEU A 82 -1.77 2.84 -20.50
CA LEU A 82 -1.78 2.68 -21.96
C LEU A 82 -0.69 1.72 -22.47
N SER A 83 0.50 1.77 -21.87
CA SER A 83 1.60 0.85 -22.24
C SER A 83 1.43 -0.56 -21.67
N GLY A 84 0.52 -0.75 -20.70
CA GLY A 84 0.34 -2.03 -20.03
C GLY A 84 1.45 -2.39 -19.04
N ALA A 85 2.20 -1.40 -18.54
CA ALA A 85 3.40 -1.60 -17.70
C ALA A 85 3.17 -2.45 -16.44
N LEU A 86 1.94 -2.47 -15.91
CA LEU A 86 1.57 -3.18 -14.69
C LEU A 86 0.74 -4.45 -14.92
N ILE A 87 0.42 -4.79 -16.17
CA ILE A 87 -0.42 -5.97 -16.47
C ILE A 87 0.23 -7.24 -15.93
N GLY A 88 -0.55 -8.03 -15.18
CA GLY A 88 -0.13 -9.32 -14.62
C GLY A 88 0.77 -9.23 -13.39
N LYS A 89 1.28 -8.04 -13.00
CA LYS A 89 2.08 -7.88 -11.79
C LYS A 89 1.20 -8.04 -10.54
N PRO A 90 1.67 -8.72 -9.47
CA PRO A 90 0.92 -8.84 -8.23
C PRO A 90 0.83 -7.50 -7.49
N ALA A 91 -0.31 -7.25 -6.85
CA ALA A 91 -0.53 -6.05 -6.07
C ALA A 91 -1.29 -6.30 -4.78
N ALA A 92 -1.07 -5.43 -3.80
CA ALA A 92 -1.79 -5.40 -2.53
C ALA A 92 -1.98 -3.96 -2.04
N VAL A 93 -2.81 -3.81 -1.00
CA VAL A 93 -3.16 -2.52 -0.44
C VAL A 93 -3.07 -2.54 1.09
N PHE A 94 -2.79 -1.36 1.70
CA PHE A 94 -2.84 -1.19 3.15
C PHE A 94 -3.38 0.18 3.55
N THR A 95 -3.95 0.29 4.76
CA THR A 95 -4.55 1.54 5.24
C THR A 95 -4.37 1.76 6.74
N SER A 96 -4.63 2.97 7.17
CA SER A 96 -4.75 3.35 8.58
C SER A 96 -5.96 4.27 8.77
N THR A 97 -6.70 4.07 9.86
CA THR A 97 -7.83 4.91 10.24
C THR A 97 -7.76 5.32 11.71
N SER A 98 -8.39 6.44 12.06
CA SER A 98 -8.44 6.91 13.44
C SER A 98 -9.50 6.21 14.30
N SER A 99 -10.42 5.46 13.70
CA SER A 99 -11.48 4.74 14.42
C SER A 99 -11.70 3.35 13.82
N MET A 100 -12.19 2.42 14.64
CA MET A 100 -12.45 1.04 14.22
C MET A 100 -13.42 0.95 13.04
N HIS A 101 -14.48 1.75 13.07
CA HIS A 101 -15.47 1.84 11.99
C HIS A 101 -15.18 3.00 11.03
N GLY A 102 -13.90 3.39 10.90
CA GLY A 102 -13.44 4.49 10.03
C GLY A 102 -13.36 4.14 8.55
N GLY A 103 -13.88 2.97 8.15
CA GLY A 103 -13.90 2.52 6.76
C GLY A 103 -12.60 1.86 6.32
N GLN A 104 -11.95 1.06 7.17
CA GLN A 104 -10.71 0.36 6.80
C GLN A 104 -10.89 -0.45 5.52
N GLU A 105 -11.94 -1.30 5.47
CA GLU A 105 -12.21 -2.14 4.30
C GLU A 105 -12.61 -1.33 3.07
N SER A 106 -13.44 -0.29 3.22
CA SER A 106 -13.85 0.55 2.08
C SER A 106 -12.68 1.30 1.47
N VAL A 107 -11.73 1.78 2.29
CA VAL A 107 -10.49 2.41 1.81
C VAL A 107 -9.63 1.41 1.04
N LEU A 108 -9.43 0.19 1.56
CA LEU A 108 -8.71 -0.87 0.87
C LEU A 108 -9.35 -1.20 -0.48
N LEU A 109 -10.67 -1.41 -0.50
CA LEU A 109 -11.41 -1.70 -1.73
C LEU A 109 -11.32 -0.54 -2.75
N SER A 110 -11.36 0.72 -2.28
CA SER A 110 -11.23 1.88 -3.16
C SER A 110 -9.88 1.94 -3.87
N MET A 111 -8.81 1.51 -3.20
CA MET A 111 -7.46 1.43 -3.79
C MET A 111 -7.30 0.27 -4.78
N MET A 112 -8.06 -0.82 -4.61
CA MET A 112 -8.01 -1.95 -5.54
C MET A 112 -8.58 -1.61 -6.92
N LEU A 113 -9.57 -0.73 -7.00
CA LEU A 113 -10.23 -0.39 -8.27
C LEU A 113 -9.25 0.12 -9.34
N PRO A 114 -8.41 1.15 -9.09
CA PRO A 114 -7.42 1.58 -10.08
C PRO A 114 -6.39 0.50 -10.42
N LEU A 115 -6.02 -0.37 -9.47
CA LEU A 115 -5.10 -1.47 -9.75
C LEU A 115 -5.71 -2.52 -10.68
N PHE A 116 -7.02 -2.81 -10.57
CA PHE A 116 -7.74 -3.62 -11.56
C PHE A 116 -7.72 -2.99 -12.96
N HIS A 117 -7.89 -1.67 -13.05
CA HIS A 117 -7.78 -0.96 -14.33
C HIS A 117 -6.39 -1.08 -14.96
N HIS A 118 -5.35 -1.14 -14.14
CA HIS A 118 -3.98 -1.42 -14.59
C HIS A 118 -3.72 -2.89 -14.95
N GLY A 119 -4.72 -3.78 -14.79
CA GLY A 119 -4.58 -5.21 -15.11
C GLY A 119 -3.75 -6.00 -14.09
N MET A 120 -3.61 -5.50 -12.87
CA MET A 120 -2.83 -6.15 -11.82
C MET A 120 -3.57 -7.32 -11.15
N LEU A 121 -2.82 -8.25 -10.57
CA LEU A 121 -3.33 -9.39 -9.81
C LEU A 121 -3.41 -9.03 -8.32
N ILE A 122 -4.60 -8.72 -7.84
CA ILE A 122 -4.80 -8.26 -6.47
C ILE A 122 -4.76 -9.42 -5.49
N SER A 123 -3.98 -9.28 -4.41
CA SER A 123 -3.88 -10.25 -3.33
C SER A 123 -4.07 -9.60 -1.96
N GLY A 124 -4.83 -10.28 -1.10
CA GLY A 124 -5.02 -9.90 0.29
C GLY A 124 -4.27 -10.82 1.25
N ILE A 125 -4.71 -10.87 2.51
CA ILE A 125 -4.16 -11.72 3.57
C ILE A 125 -5.09 -12.92 3.77
N PRO A 126 -4.60 -14.17 3.65
CA PRO A 126 -5.45 -15.34 3.82
C PRO A 126 -5.77 -15.60 5.31
N TYR A 127 -6.93 -16.19 5.58
CA TYR A 127 -7.34 -16.56 6.95
C TYR A 127 -6.48 -17.66 7.59
N SER A 128 -5.51 -18.23 6.88
CA SER A 128 -4.46 -19.06 7.50
C SER A 128 -3.53 -18.25 8.41
N GLU A 129 -3.51 -16.92 8.28
CA GLU A 129 -2.76 -16.04 9.17
C GLU A 129 -3.49 -15.84 10.49
N ALA A 130 -2.88 -16.28 11.59
CA ALA A 130 -3.46 -16.23 12.93
C ALA A 130 -3.86 -14.80 13.35
N ALA A 131 -3.14 -13.80 12.90
CA ALA A 131 -3.41 -12.40 13.18
C ALA A 131 -4.83 -11.97 12.82
N LEU A 132 -5.43 -12.51 11.74
CA LEU A 132 -6.79 -12.18 11.33
C LEU A 132 -7.87 -12.71 12.29
N HIS A 133 -7.56 -13.76 13.06
CA HIS A 133 -8.47 -14.31 14.05
C HIS A 133 -8.31 -13.70 15.44
N GLN A 134 -7.14 -13.14 15.74
CA GLN A 134 -6.76 -12.69 17.08
C GLN A 134 -6.85 -11.19 17.25
N THR A 135 -6.78 -10.42 16.16
CA THR A 135 -6.76 -8.96 16.20
C THR A 135 -8.02 -8.37 16.83
N ASN A 136 -7.82 -7.32 17.62
CA ASN A 136 -8.88 -6.47 18.15
C ASN A 136 -8.78 -5.03 17.61
N THR A 137 -7.95 -4.81 16.59
CA THR A 137 -7.67 -3.48 16.02
C THR A 137 -7.75 -3.52 14.50
N GLY A 138 -6.63 -3.37 13.80
CA GLY A 138 -6.53 -3.52 12.36
C GLY A 138 -6.34 -4.99 11.93
N ALA A 139 -5.83 -5.19 10.74
CA ALA A 139 -5.67 -6.45 10.02
C ALA A 139 -6.98 -7.00 9.44
N THR A 140 -7.09 -6.97 8.12
CA THR A 140 -8.25 -7.48 7.37
C THR A 140 -7.81 -8.44 6.27
N PRO A 141 -8.70 -9.31 5.76
CA PRO A 141 -8.37 -10.17 4.62
C PRO A 141 -8.18 -9.39 3.31
N TYR A 142 -8.70 -8.17 3.21
CA TYR A 142 -8.53 -7.31 2.03
C TYR A 142 -7.13 -6.67 1.94
N GLY A 143 -6.43 -6.57 3.06
CA GLY A 143 -5.10 -5.97 3.17
C GLY A 143 -4.75 -5.61 4.59
N ALA A 144 -3.51 -5.20 4.83
CA ALA A 144 -3.10 -4.76 6.16
C ALA A 144 -3.79 -3.45 6.51
N SER A 145 -4.31 -3.36 7.73
CA SER A 145 -4.92 -2.13 8.23
C SER A 145 -4.46 -1.83 9.65
N HIS A 146 -4.57 -0.58 10.04
CA HIS A 146 -4.14 -0.08 11.34
C HIS A 146 -5.20 0.81 11.98
N LEU A 147 -5.51 0.54 13.24
CA LEU A 147 -6.32 1.42 14.08
C LEU A 147 -5.42 2.39 14.84
N ALA A 148 -5.14 3.55 14.24
CA ALA A 148 -4.25 4.55 14.82
C ALA A 148 -4.86 5.26 16.04
N GLY A 149 -6.17 5.25 16.21
CA GLY A 149 -6.82 6.01 17.25
C GLY A 149 -6.65 7.53 17.07
N ARG A 150 -7.15 8.31 18.01
CA ARG A 150 -7.02 9.78 17.97
C ARG A 150 -5.62 10.29 18.34
N GLN A 151 -4.84 9.49 19.02
CA GLN A 151 -3.52 9.86 19.56
C GLN A 151 -2.36 9.24 18.78
N GLY A 152 -2.61 8.57 17.65
CA GLY A 152 -1.57 7.91 16.86
C GLY A 152 -0.98 6.71 17.60
N GLN A 153 -1.82 5.73 17.93
CA GLN A 153 -1.36 4.49 18.59
C GLN A 153 -0.30 3.77 17.73
N PRO A 154 0.67 3.10 18.34
CA PRO A 154 1.59 2.24 17.59
C PRO A 154 0.86 1.02 17.04
N LEU A 155 1.47 0.39 16.02
CA LEU A 155 0.97 -0.88 15.50
C LEU A 155 0.91 -1.95 16.61
N SER A 156 -0.19 -2.68 16.69
CA SER A 156 -0.30 -3.87 17.53
C SER A 156 0.55 -5.02 16.96
N LYS A 157 0.78 -6.05 17.76
CA LYS A 157 1.53 -7.25 17.32
C LYS A 157 0.83 -7.93 16.14
N ASP A 158 -0.50 -8.01 16.16
CA ASP A 158 -1.28 -8.62 15.10
C ASP A 158 -1.23 -7.80 13.81
N GLU A 159 -1.28 -6.46 13.93
CA GLU A 159 -1.13 -5.56 12.78
C GLU A 159 0.27 -5.66 12.15
N ILE A 160 1.33 -5.78 12.98
CA ILE A 160 2.70 -6.01 12.49
C ILE A 160 2.77 -7.34 11.74
N SER A 161 2.24 -8.41 12.34
CA SER A 161 2.19 -9.74 11.72
C SER A 161 1.45 -9.71 10.37
N ALA A 162 0.28 -9.06 10.32
CA ALA A 162 -0.49 -8.90 9.09
C ALA A 162 0.27 -8.10 8.01
N CYS A 163 0.97 -7.02 8.39
CA CYS A 163 1.82 -6.26 7.46
C CYS A 163 2.92 -7.15 6.86
N GLN A 164 3.63 -7.90 7.70
CA GLN A 164 4.69 -8.78 7.25
C GLN A 164 4.16 -9.93 6.39
N ALA A 165 3.02 -10.53 6.76
CA ALA A 165 2.37 -11.56 5.97
C ALA A 165 1.97 -11.07 4.57
N LEU A 166 1.44 -9.83 4.47
CA LEU A 166 1.11 -9.22 3.19
C LEU A 166 2.35 -9.05 2.30
N GLY A 167 3.44 -8.50 2.85
CA GLY A 167 4.71 -8.34 2.15
C GLY A 167 5.28 -9.66 1.65
N LYS A 168 5.36 -10.68 2.52
CA LYS A 168 5.81 -12.04 2.17
C LYS A 168 4.99 -12.64 1.04
N ARG A 169 3.66 -12.46 1.09
CA ARG A 169 2.75 -13.00 0.08
C ARG A 169 2.97 -12.37 -1.29
N ILE A 170 3.12 -11.04 -1.36
CA ILE A 170 3.40 -10.36 -2.63
C ILE A 170 4.77 -10.77 -3.17
N ALA A 171 5.80 -10.83 -2.32
CA ALA A 171 7.12 -11.30 -2.74
C ALA A 171 7.08 -12.72 -3.32
N ALA A 172 6.39 -13.65 -2.66
CA ALA A 172 6.24 -15.02 -3.15
C ALA A 172 5.51 -15.08 -4.50
N LEU A 173 4.43 -14.29 -4.68
CA LEU A 173 3.71 -14.20 -5.95
C LEU A 173 4.58 -13.60 -7.05
N THR A 174 5.35 -12.56 -6.74
CA THR A 174 6.30 -11.95 -7.68
C THR A 174 7.32 -12.97 -8.19
N THR A 175 7.93 -13.75 -7.30
CA THR A 175 8.89 -14.79 -7.67
C THR A 175 8.25 -15.93 -8.47
N GLN A 176 6.96 -16.25 -8.24
CA GLN A 176 6.27 -17.33 -8.96
C GLN A 176 5.82 -16.93 -10.37
N LEU A 177 5.58 -15.63 -10.61
CA LEU A 177 5.03 -15.13 -11.86
C LEU A 177 6.10 -14.63 -12.85
N ASN A 178 7.34 -14.44 -12.38
CA ASN A 178 8.54 -14.13 -13.18
C ASN A 178 9.38 -15.39 -13.41
#